data_623f0382ab6ddac8abfc93ad6884edf1
#
_entry.id   623f0382ab6ddac8abfc93ad6884edf1
#
_cell.length_a   1.000
_cell.length_b   1.000
_cell.length_c   1.000
_cell.angle_alpha   90.00
_cell.angle_beta   90.00
_cell.angle_gamma   90.00
#
_symmetry.space_group_name_H-M   'P 1'
#
loop_
_entity.id
_entity.type
_entity.pdbx_description
1 polymer ?
#
loop_
_entity_poly.entity_id
_entity_poly.type
_entity_poly.pdbx_seq_one_letter_code
_entity_poly.pdbx_strand_id
1 'polypeptide(L)'
;MNKEYNVELQKLYLEMLVSNPEAFVRVQNIFNPQNFDRSLRPIATFVLNYVDEYKTLPEVNQINSKTGSKLQDIVVDQLEEHSNWLLDEFEQFSRHKELERAILDSADLLEKGDYGLVEAKIKEAVQVGLTKDMGTDYWDNPRERLMNLKTSNGQVSTGWEMFDRKLFGGFNR
;
A
#
# COMPACT_ATOMS: atom_id res chain seq x y z
N MET A 1 12.08 19.52 -4.09
CA MET A 1 10.80 20.21 -4.29
C MET A 1 9.82 19.63 -3.29
N ASN A 2 9.34 20.41 -2.31
CA ASN A 2 8.31 19.94 -1.39
C ASN A 2 7.03 19.73 -2.21
N LYS A 3 6.56 18.51 -2.32
CA LYS A 3 5.25 18.20 -2.91
C LYS A 3 4.19 18.63 -1.90
N GLU A 4 3.45 19.67 -2.21
CA GLU A 4 2.26 20.02 -1.41
C GLU A 4 1.11 19.11 -1.82
N TYR A 5 0.72 18.22 -0.91
CA TYR A 5 -0.48 17.39 -1.05
C TYR A 5 -1.72 18.21 -0.67
N ASN A 6 -2.12 19.11 -1.56
CA ASN A 6 -3.29 19.95 -1.34
C ASN A 6 -4.60 19.14 -1.36
N VAL A 7 -5.71 19.77 -0.90
CA VAL A 7 -7.01 19.09 -0.78
C VAL A 7 -7.53 18.59 -2.12
N GLU A 8 -7.29 19.33 -3.20
CA GLU A 8 -7.73 18.95 -4.55
C GLU A 8 -7.03 17.67 -5.04
N LEU A 9 -5.73 17.56 -4.80
CA LEU A 9 -4.97 16.35 -5.15
C LEU A 9 -5.43 15.14 -4.32
N GLN A 10 -5.66 15.33 -3.03
CA GLN A 10 -6.19 14.27 -2.16
C GLN A 10 -7.60 13.83 -2.58
N LYS A 11 -8.44 14.78 -3.02
CA LYS A 11 -9.75 14.49 -3.57
C LYS A 11 -9.63 13.67 -4.85
N LEU A 12 -8.72 14.03 -5.75
CA LEU A 12 -8.44 13.29 -6.97
C LEU A 12 -8.03 11.84 -6.67
N TYR A 13 -7.17 11.62 -5.64
CA TYR A 13 -6.82 10.26 -5.21
C TYR A 13 -8.05 9.44 -4.80
N LEU A 14 -8.96 10.04 -4.02
CA LEU A 14 -10.20 9.35 -3.61
C LEU A 14 -11.08 9.03 -4.81
N GLU A 15 -11.28 9.96 -5.73
CA GLU A 15 -12.08 9.78 -6.94
C GLU A 15 -11.53 8.65 -7.81
N MET A 16 -10.20 8.64 -8.06
CA MET A 16 -9.56 7.61 -8.85
C MET A 16 -9.57 6.23 -8.17
N LEU A 17 -9.34 6.19 -6.84
CA LEU A 17 -9.34 4.92 -6.09
C LEU A 17 -10.73 4.30 -6.00
N VAL A 18 -11.77 5.11 -5.80
CA VAL A 18 -13.16 4.62 -5.74
C VAL A 18 -13.62 4.12 -7.11
N SER A 19 -13.18 4.75 -8.19
CA SER A 19 -13.52 4.35 -9.56
C SER A 19 -12.68 3.16 -10.09
N ASN A 20 -11.62 2.75 -9.37
CA ASN A 20 -10.72 1.65 -9.77
C ASN A 20 -10.56 0.61 -8.65
N PRO A 21 -11.39 -0.45 -8.63
CA PRO A 21 -11.32 -1.49 -7.61
C PRO A 21 -9.98 -2.21 -7.52
N GLU A 22 -9.30 -2.43 -8.64
CA GLU A 22 -7.99 -3.09 -8.67
C GLU A 22 -6.92 -2.23 -8.01
N ALA A 23 -6.89 -0.94 -8.32
CA ALA A 23 -5.99 0.01 -7.67
C ALA A 23 -6.27 0.11 -6.16
N PHE A 24 -7.55 0.14 -5.76
CA PHE A 24 -7.92 0.19 -4.35
C PHE A 24 -7.43 -1.02 -3.57
N VAL A 25 -7.60 -2.24 -4.08
CA VAL A 25 -7.11 -3.47 -3.44
C VAL A 25 -5.60 -3.40 -3.20
N ARG A 26 -4.84 -2.85 -4.14
CA ARG A 26 -3.38 -2.72 -4.02
C ARG A 26 -2.94 -1.71 -2.96
N VAL A 27 -3.73 -0.68 -2.70
CA VAL A 27 -3.42 0.35 -1.71
C VAL A 27 -4.15 0.17 -0.38
N GLN A 28 -5.02 -0.80 -0.25
CA GLN A 28 -5.88 -0.99 0.92
C GLN A 28 -5.10 -1.05 2.24
N ASN A 29 -3.92 -1.67 2.23
CA ASN A 29 -3.05 -1.80 3.40
C ASN A 29 -2.43 -0.46 3.87
N ILE A 30 -2.33 0.53 2.98
CA ILE A 30 -1.80 1.87 3.27
C ILE A 30 -2.88 2.95 3.27
N PHE A 31 -4.13 2.56 2.98
CA PHE A 31 -5.27 3.48 2.95
C PHE A 31 -5.72 3.81 4.37
N ASN A 32 -5.31 4.98 4.87
CA ASN A 32 -5.66 5.44 6.20
C ASN A 32 -6.43 6.76 6.11
N PRO A 33 -7.71 6.81 6.57
CA PRO A 33 -8.52 8.03 6.57
C PRO A 33 -7.86 9.21 7.29
N GLN A 34 -7.01 8.95 8.29
CA GLN A 34 -6.33 10.00 9.04
C GLN A 34 -5.27 10.75 8.22
N ASN A 35 -4.81 10.17 7.12
CA ASN A 35 -3.84 10.79 6.22
C ASN A 35 -4.45 11.93 5.38
N PHE A 36 -5.77 11.90 5.21
CA PHE A 36 -6.49 12.90 4.43
C PHE A 36 -6.76 14.18 5.23
N ASP A 37 -6.99 15.27 4.50
CA ASP A 37 -7.47 16.51 5.08
C ASP A 37 -8.78 16.31 5.85
N ARG A 38 -9.02 17.14 6.84
CA ARG A 38 -10.22 17.06 7.71
C ARG A 38 -11.52 17.02 6.93
N SER A 39 -11.61 17.74 5.82
CA SER A 39 -12.78 17.79 4.94
C SER A 39 -13.04 16.48 4.20
N LEU A 40 -11.98 15.70 3.91
CA LEU A 40 -12.04 14.45 3.16
C LEU A 40 -12.07 13.19 4.06
N ARG A 41 -11.72 13.32 5.35
CA ARG A 41 -11.74 12.18 6.29
C ARG A 41 -13.07 11.46 6.39
N PRO A 42 -14.23 12.15 6.46
CA PRO A 42 -15.51 11.46 6.49
C PRO A 42 -15.75 10.59 5.27
N ILE A 43 -15.27 11.03 4.09
CA ILE A 43 -15.37 10.29 2.84
C ILE A 43 -14.49 9.04 2.91
N ALA A 44 -13.20 9.20 3.23
CA ALA A 44 -12.26 8.09 3.34
C ALA A 44 -12.68 7.07 4.41
N THR A 45 -13.22 7.54 5.55
CA THR A 45 -13.76 6.67 6.61
C THR A 45 -14.97 5.88 6.12
N PHE A 46 -15.88 6.53 5.39
CA PHE A 46 -17.04 5.84 4.83
C PHE A 46 -16.63 4.76 3.84
N VAL A 47 -15.70 5.06 2.93
CA VAL A 47 -15.17 4.09 1.95
C VAL A 47 -14.56 2.88 2.66
N LEU A 48 -13.69 3.11 3.65
CA LEU A 48 -13.04 2.02 4.39
C LEU A 48 -14.05 1.14 5.11
N ASN A 49 -14.98 1.74 5.86
CA ASN A 49 -16.02 0.99 6.60
C ASN A 49 -16.92 0.19 5.66
N TYR A 50 -17.27 0.78 4.51
CA TYR A 50 -18.10 0.11 3.51
C TYR A 50 -17.38 -1.12 2.92
N VAL A 51 -16.10 -0.97 2.59
CA VAL A 51 -15.27 -2.10 2.10
C VAL A 51 -15.12 -3.19 3.16
N ASP A 52 -14.96 -2.82 4.42
CA ASP A 52 -14.83 -3.79 5.52
C ASP A 52 -16.13 -4.58 5.72
N GLU A 53 -17.28 -3.94 5.56
CA GLU A 53 -18.60 -4.56 5.77
C GLU A 53 -19.05 -5.37 4.54
N TYR A 54 -18.96 -4.78 3.35
CA TYR A 54 -19.56 -5.36 2.13
C TYR A 54 -18.55 -6.03 1.19
N LYS A 55 -17.23 -5.91 1.45
CA LYS A 55 -16.13 -6.42 0.62
C LYS A 55 -16.14 -5.93 -0.84
N THR A 56 -16.79 -4.81 -1.08
CA THR A 56 -16.86 -4.11 -2.36
C THR A 56 -16.71 -2.60 -2.14
N LEU A 57 -16.29 -1.87 -3.17
CA LEU A 57 -16.26 -0.41 -3.11
C LEU A 57 -17.70 0.16 -3.20
N PRO A 58 -17.98 1.27 -2.50
CA PRO A 58 -19.21 2.03 -2.69
C PRO A 58 -19.17 2.79 -4.01
N GLU A 59 -20.33 3.00 -4.63
CA GLU A 59 -20.46 3.89 -5.78
C GLU A 59 -20.28 5.37 -5.35
N VAL A 60 -19.76 6.21 -6.26
CA VAL A 60 -19.56 7.65 -6.01
C VAL A 60 -20.86 8.33 -5.55
N ASN A 61 -22.00 7.94 -6.13
CA ASN A 61 -23.32 8.47 -5.74
C ASN A 61 -23.70 8.10 -4.30
N GLN A 62 -23.36 6.90 -3.84
CA GLN A 62 -23.59 6.46 -2.45
C GLN A 62 -22.74 7.29 -1.48
N ILE A 63 -21.45 7.49 -1.82
CA ILE A 63 -20.53 8.31 -1.02
C ILE A 63 -21.07 9.73 -0.92
N ASN A 64 -21.39 10.37 -2.04
CA ASN A 64 -21.89 11.74 -2.09
C ASN A 64 -23.17 11.91 -1.28
N SER A 65 -24.09 10.94 -1.37
CA SER A 65 -25.36 10.97 -0.62
C SER A 65 -25.17 10.84 0.89
N LYS A 66 -24.19 10.05 1.32
CA LYS A 66 -23.94 9.80 2.75
C LYS A 66 -23.09 10.87 3.41
N THR A 67 -22.10 11.38 2.69
CA THR A 67 -21.12 12.34 3.25
C THR A 67 -21.42 13.81 2.90
N GLY A 68 -22.38 14.05 1.99
CA GLY A 68 -22.65 15.39 1.46
C GLY A 68 -21.53 15.92 0.56
N SER A 69 -20.63 15.05 0.11
CA SER A 69 -19.50 15.42 -0.75
C SER A 69 -19.93 15.59 -2.21
N LYS A 70 -18.99 16.06 -3.03
CA LYS A 70 -19.14 16.22 -4.48
C LYS A 70 -17.96 15.57 -5.19
N LEU A 71 -17.80 14.27 -4.99
CA LEU A 71 -16.84 13.49 -5.77
C LEU A 71 -17.36 13.30 -7.19
N GLN A 72 -16.44 13.27 -8.14
CA GLN A 72 -16.73 12.99 -9.54
C GLN A 72 -16.47 11.52 -9.83
N ASP A 73 -17.31 10.95 -10.69
CA ASP A 73 -17.09 9.61 -11.20
C ASP A 73 -16.13 9.70 -12.40
N ILE A 74 -15.03 8.94 -12.33
CA ILE A 74 -13.99 8.95 -13.37
C ILE A 74 -14.24 7.79 -14.30
N VAL A 75 -14.22 8.04 -15.61
CA VAL A 75 -14.45 7.02 -16.65
C VAL A 75 -13.33 5.98 -16.65
N VAL A 76 -13.70 4.71 -16.62
CA VAL A 76 -12.78 3.56 -16.45
C VAL A 76 -11.67 3.52 -17.53
N ASP A 77 -11.98 3.87 -18.78
CA ASP A 77 -11.00 3.87 -19.88
C ASP A 77 -9.81 4.82 -19.67
N GLN A 78 -9.99 5.86 -18.85
CA GLN A 78 -8.92 6.80 -18.50
C GLN A 78 -8.08 6.33 -17.30
N LEU A 79 -8.57 5.35 -16.54
CA LEU A 79 -7.94 4.88 -15.31
C LEU A 79 -6.81 3.88 -15.56
N GLU A 80 -6.92 3.04 -16.60
CA GLU A 80 -5.90 2.03 -16.88
C GLU A 80 -4.55 2.65 -17.25
N GLU A 81 -4.55 3.72 -18.05
CA GLU A 81 -3.34 4.43 -18.44
C GLU A 81 -2.64 5.14 -17.28
N HIS A 82 -3.40 5.56 -16.25
CA HIS A 82 -2.90 6.33 -15.12
C HIS A 82 -2.80 5.53 -13.81
N SER A 83 -3.15 4.24 -13.82
CA SER A 83 -3.20 3.42 -12.62
C SER A 83 -1.84 3.32 -11.91
N ASN A 84 -0.75 3.12 -12.65
CA ASN A 84 0.58 3.04 -12.05
C ASN A 84 1.02 4.38 -11.45
N TRP A 85 0.75 5.48 -12.15
CA TRP A 85 0.99 6.82 -11.60
C TRP A 85 0.21 7.04 -10.30
N LEU A 86 -1.07 6.68 -10.28
CA LEU A 86 -1.91 6.80 -9.08
C LEU A 86 -1.34 6.01 -7.90
N LEU A 87 -0.93 4.77 -8.14
CA LEU A 87 -0.39 3.90 -7.10
C LEU A 87 0.91 4.47 -6.51
N ASP A 88 1.84 4.92 -7.36
CA ASP A 88 3.11 5.50 -6.92
C ASP A 88 2.89 6.81 -6.16
N GLU A 89 2.00 7.68 -6.64
CA GLU A 89 1.68 8.95 -5.99
C GLU A 89 0.97 8.75 -4.65
N PHE A 90 0.02 7.81 -4.60
CA PHE A 90 -0.70 7.51 -3.37
C PHE A 90 0.20 6.86 -2.32
N GLU A 91 1.14 5.99 -2.72
CA GLU A 91 2.15 5.43 -1.83
C GLU A 91 3.01 6.55 -1.21
N GLN A 92 3.52 7.48 -2.04
CA GLN A 92 4.31 8.61 -1.56
C GLN A 92 3.51 9.51 -0.62
N PHE A 93 2.26 9.80 -0.97
CA PHE A 93 1.34 10.57 -0.11
C PHE A 93 1.14 9.89 1.25
N SER A 94 0.78 8.61 1.26
CA SER A 94 0.52 7.85 2.49
C SER A 94 1.76 7.77 3.37
N ARG A 95 2.92 7.45 2.79
CA ARG A 95 4.21 7.42 3.50
C ARG A 95 4.56 8.77 4.11
N HIS A 96 4.39 9.85 3.34
CA HIS A 96 4.66 11.20 3.83
C HIS A 96 3.76 11.56 5.03
N LYS A 97 2.46 11.27 4.93
CA LYS A 97 1.48 11.59 5.98
C LYS A 97 1.64 10.72 7.23
N GLU A 98 1.98 9.45 7.07
CA GLU A 98 2.29 8.57 8.22
C GLU A 98 3.55 9.03 8.94
N LEU A 99 4.60 9.39 8.20
CA LEU A 99 5.83 9.89 8.80
C LEU A 99 5.63 11.25 9.48
N GLU A 100 4.89 12.17 8.85
CA GLU A 100 4.51 13.47 9.44
C GLU A 100 3.80 13.26 10.78
N ARG A 101 2.80 12.37 10.83
CA ARG A 101 2.08 12.06 12.06
C ARG A 101 2.97 11.39 13.10
N ALA A 102 3.80 10.42 12.71
CA ALA A 102 4.72 9.77 13.62
C ALA A 102 5.70 10.74 14.27
N ILE A 103 6.21 11.73 13.53
CA ILE A 103 7.09 12.78 14.04
C ILE A 103 6.33 13.66 15.04
N LEU A 104 5.11 14.10 14.72
CA LEU A 104 4.31 14.94 15.61
C LEU A 104 3.96 14.19 16.91
N ASP A 105 3.50 12.95 16.81
CA ASP A 105 3.21 12.10 17.98
C ASP A 105 4.46 11.80 18.82
N SER A 106 5.62 11.74 18.18
CA SER A 106 6.89 11.47 18.86
C SER A 106 7.36 12.65 19.73
N ALA A 107 6.91 13.87 19.46
CA ALA A 107 7.25 15.03 20.28
C ALA A 107 6.79 14.84 21.75
N ASP A 108 5.55 14.39 21.94
CA ASP A 108 4.99 14.13 23.28
C ASP A 108 5.70 12.96 23.99
N LEU A 109 6.17 11.96 23.24
CA LEU A 109 6.91 10.82 23.79
C LEU A 109 8.34 11.20 24.18
N LEU A 110 8.97 12.09 23.43
CA LEU A 110 10.29 12.64 23.75
C LEU A 110 10.27 13.43 25.06
N GLU A 111 9.22 14.24 25.30
CA GLU A 111 9.05 14.95 26.57
C GLU A 111 8.93 14.01 27.77
N LYS A 112 8.34 12.82 27.57
CA LYS A 112 8.22 11.77 28.59
C LYS A 112 9.49 10.92 28.75
N GLY A 113 10.49 11.08 27.87
CA GLY A 113 11.72 10.31 27.86
C GLY A 113 11.57 8.87 27.33
N ASP A 114 10.50 8.58 26.59
CA ASP A 114 10.20 7.23 26.10
C ASP A 114 10.79 7.00 24.70
N TYR A 115 12.11 6.95 24.62
CA TYR A 115 12.85 6.83 23.36
C TYR A 115 12.55 5.54 22.59
N GLY A 116 12.23 4.44 23.29
CA GLY A 116 11.92 3.16 22.65
C GLY A 116 10.62 3.22 21.84
N LEU A 117 9.59 3.91 22.35
CA LEU A 117 8.34 4.11 21.63
C LEU A 117 8.53 5.07 20.44
N VAL A 118 9.38 6.09 20.58
CA VAL A 118 9.72 6.99 19.45
C VAL A 118 10.35 6.20 18.31
N GLU A 119 11.37 5.36 18.60
CA GLU A 119 12.02 4.53 17.59
C GLU A 119 11.03 3.61 16.91
N ALA A 120 10.18 2.91 17.66
CA ALA A 120 9.18 1.99 17.12
C ALA A 120 8.20 2.71 16.18
N LYS A 121 7.65 3.86 16.59
CA LYS A 121 6.71 4.65 15.76
C LYS A 121 7.34 5.14 14.46
N ILE A 122 8.55 5.69 14.53
CA ILE A 122 9.24 6.17 13.32
C ILE A 122 9.56 5.00 12.38
N LYS A 123 10.01 3.88 12.93
CA LYS A 123 10.31 2.67 12.14
C LYS A 123 9.06 2.15 11.42
N GLU A 124 7.92 2.08 12.13
CA GLU A 124 6.64 1.68 11.54
C GLU A 124 6.22 2.62 10.40
N ALA A 125 6.28 3.93 10.62
CA ALA A 125 5.93 4.93 9.61
C ALA A 125 6.82 4.89 8.36
N VAL A 126 8.12 4.61 8.52
CA VAL A 126 9.06 4.46 7.39
C VAL A 126 8.77 3.19 6.58
N GLN A 127 8.24 2.14 7.21
CA GLN A 127 7.91 0.88 6.54
C GLN A 127 6.58 0.93 5.78
N VAL A 128 5.78 1.99 5.94
CA VAL A 128 4.55 2.16 5.16
C VAL A 128 4.88 2.22 3.67
N GLY A 129 4.27 1.35 2.90
CA GLY A 129 4.46 1.26 1.47
C GLY A 129 3.57 0.20 0.86
N LEU A 130 3.44 0.24 -0.46
CA LEU A 130 2.80 -0.85 -1.17
C LEU A 130 3.60 -2.12 -0.90
N THR A 131 2.91 -3.16 -0.47
CA THR A 131 3.49 -4.49 -0.44
C THR A 131 3.79 -4.85 -1.89
N LYS A 132 5.06 -4.70 -2.30
CA LYS A 132 5.50 -5.05 -3.66
C LYS A 132 5.34 -6.54 -3.94
N ASP A 133 5.13 -7.32 -2.88
CA ASP A 133 4.97 -8.77 -2.94
C ASP A 133 3.49 -9.16 -2.75
N MET A 134 2.65 -8.77 -3.70
CA MET A 134 1.27 -9.30 -3.84
C MET A 134 1.27 -10.77 -4.31
N GLY A 135 2.34 -11.48 -4.07
CA GLY A 135 2.59 -12.76 -4.70
C GLY A 135 3.12 -12.57 -6.11
N THR A 136 3.91 -13.50 -6.56
CA THR A 136 4.44 -13.48 -7.93
C THR A 136 3.31 -13.81 -8.89
N ASP A 137 2.98 -12.92 -9.82
CA ASP A 137 2.06 -13.29 -10.90
C ASP A 137 2.60 -14.53 -11.58
N TYR A 138 1.84 -15.63 -11.50
CA TYR A 138 2.28 -16.94 -11.99
C TYR A 138 2.62 -16.89 -13.49
N TRP A 139 1.97 -16.00 -14.24
CA TRP A 139 2.12 -15.85 -15.67
C TRP A 139 3.15 -14.78 -16.09
N ASP A 140 3.61 -13.96 -15.14
CA ASP A 140 4.67 -12.98 -15.42
C ASP A 140 6.04 -13.67 -15.46
N ASN A 141 6.68 -13.63 -16.64
CA ASN A 141 8.02 -14.18 -16.90
C ASN A 141 8.25 -15.64 -16.44
N PRO A 142 7.42 -16.62 -16.83
CA PRO A 142 7.52 -17.99 -16.31
C PRO A 142 8.85 -18.67 -16.65
N ARG A 143 9.52 -18.27 -17.74
CA ARG A 143 10.84 -18.80 -18.14
C ARG A 143 11.96 -18.33 -17.20
N GLU A 144 11.96 -17.07 -16.85
CA GLU A 144 12.95 -16.48 -15.94
C GLU A 144 12.80 -17.08 -14.53
N ARG A 145 11.57 -17.27 -14.08
CA ARG A 145 11.29 -17.94 -12.81
C ARG A 145 11.76 -19.39 -12.77
N LEU A 146 11.51 -20.17 -13.83
CA LEU A 146 12.02 -21.53 -13.95
C LEU A 146 13.55 -21.58 -13.94
N MET A 147 14.21 -20.61 -14.56
CA MET A 147 15.68 -20.48 -14.50
C MET A 147 16.14 -20.13 -13.08
N ASN A 148 15.50 -19.19 -12.43
CA ASN A 148 15.82 -18.81 -11.05
C ASN A 148 15.59 -19.95 -10.06
N LEU A 149 14.52 -20.73 -10.20
CA LEU A 149 14.29 -21.95 -9.43
C LEU A 149 15.37 -23.01 -9.65
N LYS A 150 15.86 -23.15 -10.88
CA LYS A 150 16.96 -24.09 -11.19
C LYS A 150 18.30 -23.62 -10.62
N THR A 151 18.58 -22.33 -10.63
CA THR A 151 19.82 -21.75 -10.11
C THR A 151 19.81 -21.59 -8.60
N SER A 152 18.64 -21.49 -7.96
CA SER A 152 18.50 -21.33 -6.50
C SER A 152 18.51 -22.65 -5.75
N ASN A 153 18.38 -23.79 -6.45
CA ASN A 153 18.44 -25.10 -5.81
C ASN A 153 19.87 -25.42 -5.32
N GLY A 154 19.96 -25.78 -4.04
CA GLY A 154 21.19 -26.31 -3.50
C GLY A 154 22.19 -25.29 -2.94
N GLN A 155 21.72 -24.16 -2.44
CA GLN A 155 22.60 -23.14 -1.85
C GLN A 155 23.19 -23.51 -0.47
N VAL A 156 22.56 -24.44 0.25
CA VAL A 156 23.02 -24.89 1.57
C VAL A 156 23.24 -26.40 1.54
N SER A 157 24.52 -26.80 1.52
CA SER A 157 24.90 -28.23 1.60
C SER A 157 24.41 -28.84 2.92
N THR A 158 23.91 -30.06 2.85
CA THR A 158 23.57 -30.87 4.05
C THR A 158 24.81 -31.43 4.74
N GLY A 159 25.99 -31.35 4.12
CA GLY A 159 27.22 -32.01 4.56
C GLY A 159 27.31 -33.48 4.18
N TRP A 160 26.29 -34.04 3.53
CA TRP A 160 26.25 -35.41 3.05
C TRP A 160 26.17 -35.46 1.53
N GLU A 161 27.27 -35.78 0.88
CA GLU A 161 27.40 -35.72 -0.58
C GLU A 161 26.33 -36.53 -1.34
N MET A 162 25.96 -37.71 -0.84
CA MET A 162 24.92 -38.55 -1.41
C MET A 162 23.52 -37.91 -1.29
N PHE A 163 23.30 -37.15 -0.23
CA PHE A 163 22.02 -36.48 0.02
C PHE A 163 21.90 -35.19 -0.80
N ASP A 164 22.98 -34.42 -0.87
CA ASP A 164 23.07 -33.22 -1.69
C ASP A 164 22.87 -33.53 -3.18
N ARG A 165 23.43 -34.67 -3.65
CA ARG A 165 23.17 -35.11 -5.03
C ARG A 165 21.69 -35.42 -5.31
N LYS A 166 20.95 -35.98 -4.35
CA LYS A 166 19.51 -36.22 -4.48
C LYS A 166 18.67 -34.95 -4.39
N LEU A 167 19.14 -33.94 -3.67
CA LEU A 167 18.53 -32.63 -3.51
C LEU A 167 19.00 -31.60 -4.54
N PHE A 168 19.71 -32.05 -5.58
CA PHE A 168 20.26 -31.16 -6.63
C PHE A 168 21.17 -30.05 -6.08
N GLY A 169 21.93 -30.33 -5.02
CA GLY A 169 22.96 -29.47 -4.45
C GLY A 169 22.73 -29.05 -2.98
N GLY A 170 21.63 -29.45 -2.33
CA GLY A 170 21.33 -29.16 -0.93
C GLY A 170 19.97 -28.53 -0.69
N PHE A 171 19.80 -27.85 0.46
CA PHE A 171 18.57 -27.16 0.79
C PHE A 171 18.50 -25.75 0.18
N ASN A 172 17.30 -25.30 -0.16
CA ASN A 172 17.04 -23.91 -0.47
C ASN A 172 17.12 -23.06 0.81
N ARG A 173 17.60 -21.84 0.65
CA ARG A 173 17.66 -20.85 1.71
C ARG A 173 16.33 -20.13 1.85
#